data_994ced10a011e97e8fa8cfcc34d17070
#
_entry.id   994ced10a011e97e8fa8cfcc34d17070
#
_cell.length_a   1.000
_cell.length_b   1.000
_cell.length_c   1.000
_cell.angle_alpha   90.00
_cell.angle_beta   90.00
_cell.angle_gamma   90.00
#
_symmetry.space_group_name_H-M   'P 1'
#
loop_
_entity.id
_entity.type
_entity.pdbx_description
1 polymer ?
#
loop_
_entity_poly.entity_id
_entity_poly.type
_entity_poly.pdbx_seq_one_letter_code
_entity_poly.pdbx_strand_id
1 'polypeptide(L)'
;MNIDETKIEQAITDKTKVIVAMHYAGVACEMDTIMEIAHRHGLKVVEDAAQGVMSSYKGRALGTIGDFGCYSFHETKNYSMGEGGALVINNPAYNERAEILREKARTARNSSAVRSISTHGWTSATAICPVS
;
A
#
# COMPACT_ATOMS: atom_id res chain seq x y z
N MET A 1 14.18 5.73 10.19
CA MET A 1 13.00 6.53 9.82
C MET A 1 11.73 5.70 9.68
N ASN A 2 11.83 4.40 9.93
CA ASN A 2 10.65 3.55 10.02
C ASN A 2 9.80 3.91 11.25
N ILE A 3 8.54 3.48 11.25
CA ILE A 3 7.66 3.64 12.40
C ILE A 3 8.27 2.92 13.63
N ASP A 4 8.14 3.55 14.80
CA ASP A 4 8.52 2.95 16.07
C ASP A 4 7.34 2.09 16.54
N GLU A 5 7.45 0.79 16.37
CA GLU A 5 6.38 -0.18 16.68
C GLU A 5 5.97 -0.17 18.15
N THR A 6 6.89 0.22 19.05
CA THR A 6 6.59 0.27 20.50
C THR A 6 5.63 1.39 20.88
N LYS A 7 5.42 2.36 19.98
CA LYS A 7 4.54 3.52 20.19
C LYS A 7 3.21 3.42 19.46
N ILE A 8 3.01 2.40 18.64
CA ILE A 8 1.80 2.28 17.82
C ILE A 8 0.56 2.17 18.71
N GLU A 9 0.55 1.34 19.73
CA GLU A 9 -0.63 1.14 20.58
C GLU A 9 -1.07 2.43 21.28
N GLN A 10 -0.12 3.27 21.70
CA GLN A 10 -0.43 4.55 22.34
C GLN A 10 -1.10 5.56 21.39
N ALA A 11 -0.89 5.37 20.08
CA ALA A 11 -1.45 6.25 19.04
C ALA A 11 -2.82 5.77 18.54
N ILE A 12 -3.25 4.56 18.89
CA ILE A 12 -4.54 4.01 18.47
C ILE A 12 -5.69 4.69 19.21
N THR A 13 -6.71 5.07 18.47
CA THR A 13 -7.96 5.64 18.97
C THR A 13 -9.15 4.94 18.32
N ASP A 14 -10.37 5.21 18.77
CA ASP A 14 -11.61 4.69 18.17
C ASP A 14 -11.77 5.06 16.68
N LYS A 15 -11.05 6.09 16.22
CA LYS A 15 -11.05 6.54 14.84
C LYS A 15 -10.00 5.84 13.98
N THR A 16 -9.04 5.15 14.59
CA THR A 16 -7.99 4.44 13.86
C THR A 16 -8.60 3.25 13.11
N LYS A 17 -8.30 3.12 11.82
CA LYS A 17 -8.79 2.04 10.96
C LYS A 17 -7.66 1.30 10.27
N VAL A 18 -6.55 1.97 10.06
CA VAL A 18 -5.43 1.47 9.26
C VAL A 18 -4.11 1.87 9.90
N ILE A 19 -3.14 0.97 9.86
CA ILE A 19 -1.73 1.27 10.11
C ILE A 19 -1.04 1.27 8.75
N VAL A 20 -0.31 2.35 8.44
CA VAL A 20 0.53 2.42 7.24
C VAL A 20 1.99 2.25 7.66
N ALA A 21 2.59 1.15 7.24
CA ALA A 21 3.99 0.83 7.50
C ALA A 21 4.82 1.19 6.27
N MET A 22 5.62 2.26 6.36
CA MET A 22 6.52 2.66 5.28
C MET A 22 7.90 2.03 5.48
N HIS A 23 8.34 1.26 4.51
CA HIS A 23 9.66 0.62 4.47
C HIS A 23 10.69 1.57 3.87
N TYR A 24 11.17 2.51 4.70
CA TYR A 24 12.07 3.55 4.25
C TYR A 24 13.40 2.98 3.74
N ALA A 25 13.81 3.43 2.56
CA ALA A 25 15.01 2.97 1.86
C ALA A 25 15.09 1.44 1.66
N GLY A 26 13.94 0.76 1.60
CA GLY A 26 13.87 -0.70 1.46
C GLY A 26 14.19 -1.47 2.75
N VAL A 27 14.35 -0.78 3.87
CA VAL A 27 14.51 -1.41 5.19
C VAL A 27 13.14 -1.74 5.76
N ALA A 28 12.93 -3.00 6.11
CA ALA A 28 11.64 -3.45 6.66
C ALA A 28 11.31 -2.79 8.01
N CYS A 29 10.05 -2.46 8.22
CA CYS A 29 9.50 -2.26 9.57
C CYS A 29 9.42 -3.60 10.31
N GLU A 30 9.25 -3.58 11.63
CA GLU A 30 9.02 -4.78 12.45
C GLU A 30 7.60 -5.31 12.22
N MET A 31 7.41 -5.98 11.07
CA MET A 31 6.09 -6.35 10.57
C MET A 31 5.35 -7.35 11.46
N ASP A 32 6.07 -8.26 12.15
CA ASP A 32 5.41 -9.22 13.05
C ASP A 32 4.70 -8.47 14.18
N THR A 33 5.37 -7.50 14.80
CA THR A 33 4.80 -6.68 15.88
C THR A 33 3.64 -5.82 15.37
N ILE A 34 3.82 -5.19 14.18
CA ILE A 34 2.77 -4.36 13.57
C ILE A 34 1.53 -5.18 13.26
N MET A 35 1.69 -6.38 12.69
CA MET A 35 0.58 -7.26 12.36
C MET A 35 -0.14 -7.77 13.61
N GLU A 36 0.61 -8.09 14.67
CA GLU A 36 0.04 -8.50 15.97
C GLU A 36 -0.82 -7.38 16.57
N ILE A 37 -0.30 -6.15 16.61
CA ILE A 37 -1.04 -4.98 17.11
C ILE A 37 -2.30 -4.77 16.26
N ALA A 38 -2.17 -4.77 14.94
CA ALA A 38 -3.29 -4.57 14.04
C ALA A 38 -4.40 -5.63 14.25
N HIS A 39 -4.00 -6.89 14.41
CA HIS A 39 -4.95 -7.98 14.67
C HIS A 39 -5.69 -7.80 16.01
N ARG A 40 -4.98 -7.47 17.10
CA ARG A 40 -5.59 -7.22 18.41
C ARG A 40 -6.62 -6.09 18.40
N HIS A 41 -6.38 -5.07 17.60
CA HIS A 41 -7.24 -3.88 17.51
C HIS A 41 -8.20 -3.91 16.32
N GLY A 42 -8.25 -4.99 15.53
CA GLY A 42 -9.11 -5.10 14.35
C GLY A 42 -8.79 -4.11 13.25
N LEU A 43 -7.54 -3.68 13.15
CA LEU A 43 -7.05 -2.71 12.18
C LEU A 43 -6.54 -3.39 10.91
N LYS A 44 -6.52 -2.64 9.81
CA LYS A 44 -5.89 -3.05 8.55
C LYS A 44 -4.45 -2.56 8.48
N VAL A 45 -3.62 -3.27 7.71
CA VAL A 45 -2.22 -2.88 7.48
C VAL A 45 -1.99 -2.65 6.00
N VAL A 46 -1.45 -1.48 5.67
CA VAL A 46 -0.97 -1.13 4.33
C VAL A 46 0.54 -0.97 4.40
N GLU A 47 1.24 -1.72 3.57
CA GLU A 47 2.68 -1.55 3.41
C GLU A 47 2.97 -0.53 2.30
N ASP A 48 3.61 0.59 2.66
CA ASP A 48 4.25 1.44 1.67
C ASP A 48 5.63 0.85 1.34
N ALA A 49 5.66 0.02 0.32
CA ALA A 49 6.86 -0.62 -0.21
C ALA A 49 7.39 0.10 -1.46
N ALA A 50 7.12 1.40 -1.60
CA ALA A 50 7.57 2.20 -2.74
C ALA A 50 9.08 2.19 -2.96
N GLN A 51 9.86 1.81 -1.94
CA GLN A 51 11.31 1.61 -1.99
C GLN A 51 11.70 0.16 -1.66
N GLY A 52 10.71 -0.73 -1.51
CA GLY A 52 10.89 -2.09 -0.99
C GLY A 52 10.92 -3.19 -2.05
N VAL A 53 10.95 -2.85 -3.35
CA VAL A 53 11.02 -3.85 -4.42
C VAL A 53 12.29 -4.69 -4.27
N MET A 54 12.16 -6.03 -4.28
CA MET A 54 13.20 -7.02 -4.00
C MET A 54 13.74 -7.05 -2.56
N SER A 55 13.23 -6.23 -1.66
CA SER A 55 13.53 -6.34 -0.23
C SER A 55 12.58 -7.32 0.46
N SER A 56 13.03 -7.89 1.58
CA SER A 56 12.25 -8.87 2.32
C SER A 56 12.36 -8.68 3.84
N TYR A 57 11.34 -9.14 4.54
CA TYR A 57 11.30 -9.29 6.00
C TYR A 57 11.12 -10.76 6.33
N LYS A 58 12.11 -11.37 6.98
CA LYS A 58 12.11 -12.80 7.37
C LYS A 58 11.72 -13.74 6.20
N GLY A 59 12.26 -13.46 4.99
CA GLY A 59 12.02 -14.26 3.79
C GLY A 59 10.71 -13.97 3.05
N ARG A 60 9.86 -13.06 3.53
CA ARG A 60 8.66 -12.59 2.82
C ARG A 60 8.94 -11.27 2.13
N ALA A 61 8.56 -11.14 0.86
CA ALA A 61 8.74 -9.88 0.13
C ALA A 61 7.99 -8.73 0.81
N LEU A 62 8.61 -7.55 0.91
CA LEU A 62 7.92 -6.35 1.41
C LEU A 62 6.76 -6.01 0.46
N GLY A 63 5.63 -5.58 1.02
CA GLY A 63 4.38 -5.35 0.29
C GLY A 63 3.47 -6.59 0.22
N THR A 64 3.91 -7.76 0.75
CA THR A 64 3.11 -9.00 0.75
C THR A 64 2.77 -9.50 2.15
N ILE A 65 2.93 -8.68 3.17
CA ILE A 65 2.78 -9.08 4.58
C ILE A 65 1.47 -8.56 5.17
N GLY A 66 1.15 -7.28 4.94
CA GLY A 66 -0.08 -6.65 5.39
C GLY A 66 -1.30 -7.01 4.53
N ASP A 67 -2.43 -6.34 4.76
CA ASP A 67 -3.64 -6.52 3.91
C ASP A 67 -3.42 -6.03 2.48
N PHE A 68 -2.65 -4.94 2.33
CA PHE A 68 -2.30 -4.33 1.05
C PHE A 68 -0.83 -3.95 1.02
N GLY A 69 -0.23 -3.96 -0.16
CA GLY A 69 1.10 -3.42 -0.42
C GLY A 69 1.11 -2.47 -1.61
N CYS A 70 1.92 -1.44 -1.55
CA CYS A 70 2.04 -0.45 -2.61
C CYS A 70 3.48 -0.39 -3.10
N TYR A 71 3.68 -0.58 -4.41
CA TYR A 71 4.96 -0.37 -5.06
C TYR A 71 4.92 0.88 -5.94
N SER A 72 6.04 1.56 -6.05
CA SER A 72 6.24 2.65 -6.99
C SER A 72 7.30 2.25 -8.02
N PHE A 73 6.99 2.51 -9.29
CA PHE A 73 7.91 2.34 -10.41
C PHE A 73 8.20 3.69 -11.08
N HIS A 74 8.07 4.78 -10.32
CA HIS A 74 8.46 6.10 -10.76
C HIS A 74 9.95 6.13 -11.13
N GLU A 75 10.35 7.03 -12.03
CA GLU A 75 11.72 7.12 -12.55
C GLU A 75 12.81 7.25 -11.46
N THR A 76 12.47 7.79 -10.28
CA THR A 76 13.39 7.96 -9.15
C THR A 76 13.55 6.71 -8.27
N LYS A 77 12.85 5.61 -8.57
CA LYS A 77 12.87 4.38 -7.77
C LYS A 77 13.91 3.38 -8.29
N ASN A 78 14.24 2.38 -7.47
CA ASN A 78 15.21 1.33 -7.79
C ASN A 78 14.83 0.55 -9.07
N TYR A 79 13.52 0.40 -9.31
CA TYR A 79 12.96 -0.21 -10.50
C TYR A 79 12.00 0.80 -11.12
N SER A 80 12.28 1.18 -12.36
CA SER A 80 11.56 2.25 -13.04
C SER A 80 10.86 1.75 -14.30
N MET A 81 9.66 2.28 -14.53
CA MET A 81 8.95 2.20 -15.81
C MET A 81 8.56 3.61 -16.29
N GLY A 82 9.29 4.65 -15.85
CA GLY A 82 8.95 6.06 -16.05
C GLY A 82 7.90 6.51 -15.05
N GLU A 83 6.64 6.27 -15.35
CA GLU A 83 5.50 6.49 -14.46
C GLU A 83 4.78 5.16 -14.23
N GLY A 84 4.55 4.81 -12.98
CA GLY A 84 3.81 3.60 -12.67
C GLY A 84 3.88 3.16 -11.21
N GLY A 85 3.06 2.17 -10.89
CA GLY A 85 3.02 1.55 -9.58
C GLY A 85 2.16 0.30 -9.60
N ALA A 86 2.20 -0.45 -8.51
CA ALA A 86 1.37 -1.61 -8.31
C ALA A 86 0.72 -1.58 -6.93
N LEU A 87 -0.54 -1.99 -6.87
CA LEU A 87 -1.22 -2.34 -5.64
C LEU A 87 -1.24 -3.86 -5.52
N VAL A 88 -0.67 -4.38 -4.45
CA VAL A 88 -0.75 -5.78 -4.06
C VAL A 88 -1.90 -5.95 -3.08
N ILE A 89 -2.77 -6.93 -3.33
CA ILE A 89 -3.91 -7.25 -2.48
C ILE A 89 -3.67 -8.64 -1.90
N ASN A 90 -3.26 -8.67 -0.63
CA ASN A 90 -2.93 -9.91 0.05
C ASN A 90 -4.16 -10.63 0.62
N ASN A 91 -5.28 -9.90 0.79
CA ASN A 91 -6.54 -10.47 1.24
C ASN A 91 -7.52 -10.53 0.06
N PRO A 92 -7.84 -11.75 -0.46
CA PRO A 92 -8.70 -11.92 -1.63
C PRO A 92 -10.11 -11.31 -1.50
N ALA A 93 -10.59 -11.11 -0.28
CA ALA A 93 -11.90 -10.50 -0.04
C ALA A 93 -12.01 -9.06 -0.60
N TYR A 94 -10.90 -8.42 -0.89
CA TYR A 94 -10.87 -7.06 -1.43
C TYR A 94 -10.69 -6.99 -2.95
N ASN A 95 -10.44 -8.11 -3.63
CA ASN A 95 -10.12 -8.13 -5.07
C ASN A 95 -11.23 -7.49 -5.91
N GLU A 96 -12.46 -7.96 -5.77
CA GLU A 96 -13.60 -7.44 -6.55
C GLU A 96 -13.80 -5.94 -6.33
N ARG A 97 -13.74 -5.51 -5.06
CA ARG A 97 -13.92 -4.09 -4.73
C ARG A 97 -12.82 -3.22 -5.30
N ALA A 98 -11.58 -3.69 -5.27
CA ALA A 98 -10.43 -2.98 -5.83
C ALA A 98 -10.55 -2.82 -7.35
N GLU A 99 -10.98 -3.88 -8.06
CA GLU A 99 -11.23 -3.83 -9.51
C GLU A 99 -12.31 -2.81 -9.86
N ILE A 100 -13.44 -2.83 -9.14
CA ILE A 100 -14.53 -1.87 -9.35
C ILE A 100 -14.02 -0.42 -9.13
N LEU A 101 -13.24 -0.18 -8.09
CA LEU A 101 -12.71 1.14 -7.81
C LEU A 101 -11.72 1.60 -8.90
N ARG A 102 -10.86 0.70 -9.36
CA ARG A 102 -9.92 0.96 -10.45
C ARG A 102 -10.65 1.35 -11.73
N GLU A 103 -11.67 0.60 -12.12
CA GLU A 103 -12.46 0.88 -13.33
C GLU A 103 -13.24 2.19 -13.24
N LYS A 104 -13.90 2.42 -12.10
CA LYS A 104 -14.66 3.67 -11.87
C LYS A 104 -13.75 4.88 -11.85
N ALA A 105 -12.57 4.78 -11.25
CA ALA A 105 -11.59 5.85 -11.28
C ALA A 105 -11.13 6.18 -12.72
N ARG A 106 -11.00 5.17 -13.58
CA ARG A 106 -10.70 5.35 -15.01
C ARG A 106 -11.85 6.02 -15.77
N THR A 107 -13.07 5.57 -15.54
CA THR A 107 -14.27 6.12 -16.21
C THR A 107 -14.53 7.55 -15.76
N ALA A 108 -14.36 7.84 -14.47
CA ALA A 108 -14.54 9.16 -13.91
C ALA A 108 -13.52 10.19 -14.47
N ARG A 109 -12.32 9.77 -14.85
CA ARG A 109 -11.34 10.63 -15.53
C ARG A 109 -11.84 11.17 -16.87
N ASN A 110 -12.72 10.43 -17.53
CA ASN A 110 -13.29 10.83 -18.82
C ASN A 110 -14.59 11.65 -18.68
N SER A 111 -15.12 11.81 -17.48
CA SER A 111 -16.30 12.61 -17.20
C SER A 111 -15.91 13.96 -16.60
N SER A 112 -16.52 15.04 -17.09
CA SER A 112 -16.30 16.42 -16.62
C SER A 112 -16.61 16.65 -15.14
N ALA A 113 -17.23 15.68 -14.47
CA ALA A 113 -17.58 15.73 -13.05
C ALA A 113 -16.41 15.48 -12.08
N VAL A 114 -15.25 15.00 -12.54
CA VAL A 114 -14.08 14.67 -11.71
C VAL A 114 -12.99 15.74 -11.77
N ARG A 115 -13.27 16.91 -12.32
CA ARG A 115 -12.30 18.02 -12.36
C ARG A 115 -11.93 18.62 -11.00
N SER A 116 -12.59 18.22 -9.90
CA SER A 116 -12.34 18.79 -8.58
C SER A 116 -11.43 17.95 -7.67
N ILE A 117 -11.01 16.74 -8.09
CA ILE A 117 -9.99 15.99 -7.38
C ILE A 117 -8.68 16.20 -8.11
N SER A 118 -7.94 17.22 -7.71
CA SER A 118 -6.58 17.48 -8.19
C SER A 118 -5.65 16.35 -7.76
N THR A 119 -5.56 15.32 -8.56
CA THR A 119 -4.45 14.38 -8.51
C THR A 119 -3.40 14.88 -9.51
N HIS A 120 -2.43 15.63 -9.04
CA HIS A 120 -1.26 15.95 -9.83
C HIS A 120 -0.56 14.64 -10.23
N GLY A 121 -0.58 14.35 -11.54
CA GLY A 121 0.45 13.54 -12.16
C GLY A 121 0.33 12.03 -12.18
N TRP A 122 -0.85 11.40 -12.03
CA TRP A 122 -0.97 9.95 -12.19
C TRP A 122 -1.62 9.59 -13.53
N THR A 123 -0.83 9.65 -14.61
CA THR A 123 -1.14 8.94 -15.85
C THR A 123 -0.38 7.63 -15.82
N SER A 124 -0.98 6.53 -15.37
CA SER A 124 -0.13 5.37 -15.20
C SER A 124 -0.88 4.08 -15.19
N ALA A 125 -0.24 3.07 -15.71
CA ALA A 125 -0.63 1.70 -15.55
C ALA A 125 -0.57 1.33 -14.06
N THR A 126 -1.72 1.21 -13.41
CA THR A 126 -1.81 0.58 -12.09
C THR A 126 -2.01 -0.90 -12.33
N ALA A 127 -1.03 -1.71 -12.02
CA ALA A 127 -1.18 -3.16 -12.00
C ALA A 127 -1.76 -3.57 -10.64
N ILE A 128 -2.84 -4.33 -10.64
CA ILE A 128 -3.33 -5.03 -9.46
C ILE A 128 -2.87 -6.48 -9.61
N CYS A 129 -1.98 -6.92 -8.74
CA CYS A 129 -1.52 -8.30 -8.70
C CYS A 129 -2.19 -9.00 -7.52
N PRO A 130 -3.14 -9.92 -7.75
CA PRO A 130 -3.56 -10.83 -6.70
C PRO A 130 -2.42 -11.79 -6.38
N VAL A 131 -2.17 -12.02 -5.09
CA VAL A 131 -1.26 -13.07 -4.64
C VAL A 131 -2.08 -14.33 -4.48
N SER A 132 -1.73 -15.36 -5.24
CA SER A 132 -2.33 -16.69 -5.18
C SER A 132 -1.70 -17.53 -4.05
#